data_98d260f2320a12949d0a17590e10e62a
#
_entry.id   98d260f2320a12949d0a17590e10e62a
#
_cell.length_a   1.000
_cell.length_b   1.000
_cell.length_c   1.000
_cell.angle_alpha   90.00
_cell.angle_beta   90.00
_cell.angle_gamma   90.00
#
_symmetry.space_group_name_H-M   'P 1'
#
loop_
_entity.id
_entity.type
_entity.pdbx_description
1 polymer ?
#
loop_
_entity_poly.entity_id
_entity_poly.type
_entity_poly.pdbx_seq_one_letter_code
_entity_poly.pdbx_strand_id
1 'polypeptide(L)'
;MMLIAAYDSDASPWEQALENRMYNDTERYYRLSERLAAVAHGVGKDAEPAYSYGRYWHGYLVLLKPLLLFCSYMDIRMLNVLAQGTLLLYLLLQLKKSGVRCIPALGAALAVLQAWLLPLCLQYSTAWLTALAAMCLLVRFQSRFEKDGVVLFFFGTGMVTSYVDFLTYPLITFGLPCVLWLMLEKERQKNALLLLVQLALAWGIGYAGMWAGKWLLVLLFGRAGEGSMILAAMEERGLSAAVSPWSAILRNGSVFWRKPYKLALLCVTIWMIVRLIRLGKNRRKVSWNLAMALLITAAMPLAWYAVMNNHSHVHYFFTYRNLAISVFALGCLASLLLEDKRKANEKGLPV
;
A
#
# COMPACT_ATOMS: atom_id res chain seq x y z
N MET A 1 2.57 13.89 9.80
CA MET A 1 4.01 13.54 9.86
C MET A 1 4.84 14.72 10.36
N MET A 2 4.84 15.86 9.70
CA MET A 2 5.67 17.01 10.08
C MET A 2 5.37 17.55 11.47
N LEU A 3 4.11 17.62 11.91
CA LEU A 3 3.76 18.07 13.28
C LEU A 3 4.33 17.15 14.37
N ILE A 4 4.42 15.84 14.10
CA ILE A 4 5.07 14.90 15.03
C ILE A 4 6.59 15.07 14.95
N ALA A 5 7.16 15.26 13.76
CA ALA A 5 8.60 15.47 13.61
C ALA A 5 9.08 16.77 14.29
N ALA A 6 8.24 17.81 14.23
CA ALA A 6 8.52 19.11 14.81
C ALA A 6 8.21 19.22 16.32
N TYR A 7 7.55 18.19 16.90
CA TYR A 7 7.20 18.22 18.32
C TYR A 7 8.45 18.15 19.17
N ASP A 8 8.60 19.14 20.02
CA ASP A 8 9.68 19.29 20.98
C ASP A 8 9.13 19.15 22.40
N SER A 9 9.79 18.38 23.24
CA SER A 9 9.44 18.19 24.64
C SER A 9 10.66 17.74 25.45
N ASP A 10 10.61 17.96 26.75
CA ASP A 10 11.60 17.48 27.70
C ASP A 10 11.48 15.97 28.00
N ALA A 11 10.52 15.29 27.37
CA ALA A 11 10.34 13.85 27.52
C ALA A 11 11.53 13.08 26.96
N SER A 12 11.86 11.95 27.59
CA SER A 12 12.94 11.08 27.12
C SER A 12 12.68 10.59 25.68
N PRO A 13 13.73 10.26 24.89
CA PRO A 13 13.55 9.70 23.55
C PRO A 13 12.66 8.44 23.53
N TRP A 14 12.68 7.66 24.61
CA TRP A 14 11.84 6.48 24.78
C TRP A 14 10.34 6.84 24.90
N GLU A 15 10.01 7.78 25.77
CA GLU A 15 8.64 8.28 25.92
C GLU A 15 8.14 8.91 24.62
N GLN A 16 8.95 9.71 23.94
CA GLN A 16 8.61 10.29 22.65
C GLN A 16 8.33 9.21 21.59
N ALA A 17 9.14 8.14 21.57
CA ALA A 17 8.94 7.02 20.65
C ALA A 17 7.66 6.21 20.98
N LEU A 18 7.27 6.10 22.25
CA LEU A 18 6.04 5.43 22.66
C LEU A 18 4.81 6.26 22.33
N GLU A 19 4.80 7.53 22.66
CA GLU A 19 3.62 8.39 22.60
C GLU A 19 3.46 9.08 21.24
N ASN A 20 4.54 9.39 20.54
CA ASN A 20 4.54 10.09 19.24
C ASN A 20 3.66 11.34 19.28
N ARG A 21 3.87 12.21 20.25
CA ARG A 21 3.07 13.41 20.44
C ARG A 21 3.18 14.38 19.27
N MET A 22 2.14 15.16 19.08
CA MET A 22 2.12 16.27 18.13
C MET A 22 1.38 17.47 18.70
N TYR A 23 1.73 18.67 18.24
CA TYR A 23 0.99 19.87 18.57
C TYR A 23 -0.46 19.78 18.11
N ASN A 24 -1.42 20.07 18.99
CA ASN A 24 -2.85 19.98 18.72
C ASN A 24 -3.61 21.22 19.17
N ASP A 25 -3.43 22.31 18.45
CA ASP A 25 -4.23 23.52 18.64
C ASP A 25 -5.42 23.50 17.66
N THR A 26 -6.47 22.72 17.98
CA THR A 26 -7.68 22.59 17.16
C THR A 26 -8.62 23.78 17.30
N GLU A 27 -8.54 24.50 18.38
CA GLU A 27 -9.41 25.66 18.63
C GLU A 27 -8.97 26.86 17.77
N ARG A 28 -7.66 27.01 17.59
CA ARG A 28 -7.07 28.15 16.87
C ARG A 28 -6.84 27.90 15.38
N TYR A 29 -6.50 26.67 15.01
CA TYR A 29 -6.14 26.32 13.63
C TYR A 29 -6.89 25.09 13.15
N TYR A 30 -7.83 25.27 12.24
CA TYR A 30 -8.63 24.19 11.68
C TYR A 30 -7.80 23.26 10.76
N ARG A 31 -6.88 23.81 9.94
CA ARG A 31 -6.08 23.01 8.99
C ARG A 31 -4.73 22.62 9.57
N LEU A 32 -4.31 21.36 9.30
CA LEU A 32 -2.98 20.86 9.71
C LEU A 32 -1.82 21.68 9.14
N SER A 33 -1.97 22.27 7.94
CA SER A 33 -0.98 23.15 7.33
C SER A 33 -0.83 24.48 8.07
N GLU A 34 -1.91 25.03 8.57
CA GLU A 34 -1.92 26.25 9.36
C GLU A 34 -1.24 26.05 10.72
N ARG A 35 -1.53 24.88 11.37
CA ARG A 35 -0.83 24.48 12.61
C ARG A 35 0.67 24.33 12.39
N LEU A 36 1.08 23.68 11.29
CA LEU A 36 2.49 23.51 10.99
C LEU A 36 3.18 24.86 10.75
N ALA A 37 2.53 25.77 10.04
CA ALA A 37 3.04 27.13 9.83
C ALA A 37 3.16 27.89 11.17
N ALA A 38 2.16 27.82 12.04
CA ALA A 38 2.20 28.44 13.37
C ALA A 38 3.37 27.92 14.20
N VAL A 39 3.55 26.59 14.25
CA VAL A 39 4.69 25.96 14.96
C VAL A 39 6.03 26.40 14.39
N ALA A 40 6.16 26.51 13.07
CA ALA A 40 7.37 26.99 12.40
C ALA A 40 7.70 28.45 12.77
N HIS A 41 6.69 29.27 13.07
CA HIS A 41 6.86 30.65 13.56
C HIS A 41 6.92 30.75 15.10
N GLY A 42 7.06 29.65 15.81
CA GLY A 42 7.14 29.61 17.26
C GLY A 42 5.82 29.82 18.01
N VAL A 43 4.71 29.86 17.28
CA VAL A 43 3.36 30.04 17.86
C VAL A 43 2.75 28.67 18.17
N GLY A 44 2.13 28.54 19.35
CA GLY A 44 1.43 27.32 19.74
C GLY A 44 2.31 26.20 20.28
N LYS A 45 3.60 26.47 20.55
CA LYS A 45 4.49 25.51 21.24
C LYS A 45 4.04 25.26 22.68
N ASP A 46 3.43 26.26 23.31
CA ASP A 46 2.92 26.22 24.68
C ASP A 46 1.43 25.79 24.75
N ALA A 47 0.79 25.53 23.59
CA ALA A 47 -0.60 25.13 23.55
C ALA A 47 -0.78 23.68 24.04
N GLU A 48 -1.25 23.52 25.24
CA GLU A 48 -1.80 22.25 25.75
C GLU A 48 -3.23 22.06 25.18
N PRO A 49 -3.62 20.80 24.86
CA PRO A 49 -2.89 19.55 25.08
C PRO A 49 -2.20 19.01 23.83
N ALA A 50 -0.97 18.53 23.98
CA ALA A 50 -0.32 17.73 22.97
C ALA A 50 -1.14 16.44 22.73
N TYR A 51 -1.51 16.18 21.47
CA TYR A 51 -2.22 14.97 21.10
C TYR A 51 -1.26 13.79 21.04
N SER A 52 -1.54 12.71 21.77
CA SER A 52 -0.80 11.46 21.68
C SER A 52 -1.24 10.66 20.46
N TYR A 53 -0.27 10.13 19.71
CA TYR A 53 -0.48 9.30 18.54
C TYR A 53 0.20 7.93 18.67
N GLY A 54 0.34 7.44 19.92
CA GLY A 54 1.07 6.23 20.31
C GLY A 54 0.59 4.93 19.68
N ARG A 55 -0.59 4.91 19.03
CA ARG A 55 -1.16 3.74 18.37
C ARG A 55 -0.40 3.23 17.13
N TYR A 56 0.55 4.01 16.58
CA TYR A 56 1.40 3.62 15.45
C TYR A 56 2.87 3.80 15.81
N TRP A 57 3.75 3.09 15.08
CA TRP A 57 5.19 3.18 15.26
C TRP A 57 5.78 4.51 14.81
N HIS A 58 5.22 5.07 13.75
CA HIS A 58 5.79 6.26 13.08
C HIS A 58 7.26 6.09 12.69
N GLY A 59 7.65 4.87 12.27
CA GLY A 59 9.03 4.51 11.94
C GLY A 59 9.69 5.38 10.86
N TYR A 60 8.89 6.06 10.03
CA TYR A 60 9.40 7.06 9.09
C TYR A 60 10.17 8.21 9.77
N LEU A 61 9.93 8.46 11.08
CA LEU A 61 10.65 9.49 11.84
C LEU A 61 12.14 9.19 11.97
N VAL A 62 12.53 7.92 11.94
CA VAL A 62 13.94 7.47 11.98
C VAL A 62 14.73 8.06 10.81
N LEU A 63 14.09 8.25 9.66
CA LEU A 63 14.69 8.88 8.49
C LEU A 63 14.36 10.39 8.41
N LEU A 64 13.12 10.76 8.71
CA LEU A 64 12.65 12.12 8.54
C LEU A 64 13.34 13.11 9.48
N LYS A 65 13.48 12.78 10.78
CA LYS A 65 14.12 13.70 11.75
C LYS A 65 15.59 14.00 11.39
N PRO A 66 16.46 12.99 11.12
CA PRO A 66 17.83 13.28 10.67
C PRO A 66 17.90 14.06 9.36
N LEU A 67 17.03 13.77 8.38
CA LEU A 67 17.01 14.51 7.12
C LEU A 67 16.66 15.99 7.33
N LEU A 68 15.76 16.29 8.25
CA LEU A 68 15.37 17.67 8.57
C LEU A 68 16.49 18.50 9.25
N LEU A 69 17.56 17.86 9.73
CA LEU A 69 18.74 18.58 10.22
C LEU A 69 19.55 19.22 9.10
N PHE A 70 19.51 18.65 7.89
CA PHE A 70 20.34 19.05 6.76
C PHE A 70 19.54 19.52 5.53
N CYS A 71 18.27 19.17 5.45
CA CYS A 71 17.42 19.37 4.30
C CYS A 71 16.14 20.10 4.68
N SER A 72 15.69 21.01 3.82
CA SER A 72 14.35 21.54 3.95
C SER A 72 13.29 20.49 3.60
N TYR A 73 12.04 20.73 3.98
CA TYR A 73 10.93 19.85 3.61
C TYR A 73 10.80 19.71 2.07
N MET A 74 11.15 20.78 1.31
CA MET A 74 11.11 20.72 -0.15
C MET A 74 12.22 19.83 -0.71
N ASP A 75 13.43 19.89 -0.15
CA ASP A 75 14.53 19.02 -0.54
C ASP A 75 14.19 17.54 -0.30
N ILE A 76 13.55 17.24 0.86
CA ILE A 76 13.09 15.88 1.16
C ILE A 76 12.05 15.41 0.14
N ARG A 77 11.12 16.28 -0.31
CA ARG A 77 10.17 15.93 -1.38
C ARG A 77 10.89 15.66 -2.70
N MET A 78 11.91 16.44 -3.05
CA MET A 78 12.71 16.21 -4.26
C MET A 78 13.49 14.90 -4.19
N LEU A 79 14.11 14.59 -3.06
CA LEU A 79 14.76 13.29 -2.82
C LEU A 79 13.76 12.13 -2.96
N ASN A 80 12.55 12.32 -2.45
CA ASN A 80 11.48 11.33 -2.56
C ASN A 80 11.01 11.11 -4.01
N VAL A 81 10.92 12.19 -4.82
CA VAL A 81 10.65 12.09 -6.27
C VAL A 81 11.75 11.29 -6.97
N LEU A 82 13.01 11.60 -6.69
CA LEU A 82 14.16 10.90 -7.30
C LEU A 82 14.18 9.42 -6.89
N ALA A 83 13.99 9.11 -5.60
CA ALA A 83 13.99 7.74 -5.11
C ALA A 83 12.86 6.90 -5.75
N GLN A 84 11.63 7.40 -5.74
CA GLN A 84 10.50 6.70 -6.34
C GLN A 84 10.63 6.56 -7.86
N GLY A 85 11.07 7.61 -8.54
CA GLY A 85 11.31 7.59 -9.99
C GLY A 85 12.38 6.59 -10.39
N THR A 86 13.51 6.57 -9.67
CA THR A 86 14.62 5.62 -9.92
C THR A 86 14.19 4.18 -9.69
N LEU A 87 13.51 3.89 -8.58
CA LEU A 87 13.01 2.55 -8.28
C LEU A 87 11.96 2.10 -9.30
N LEU A 88 11.06 2.98 -9.71
CA LEU A 88 10.05 2.66 -10.73
C LEU A 88 10.69 2.38 -12.09
N LEU A 89 11.64 3.21 -12.51
CA LEU A 89 12.40 2.98 -13.74
C LEU A 89 13.16 1.65 -13.68
N TYR A 90 13.84 1.39 -12.57
CA TYR A 90 14.51 0.11 -12.35
C TYR A 90 13.56 -1.07 -12.49
N LEU A 91 12.39 -1.02 -11.80
CA LEU A 91 11.38 -2.07 -11.88
C LEU A 91 10.93 -2.30 -13.32
N LEU A 92 10.60 -1.25 -14.07
CA LEU A 92 10.13 -1.35 -15.45
C LEU A 92 11.19 -1.97 -16.37
N LEU A 93 12.48 -1.60 -16.19
CA LEU A 93 13.59 -2.19 -16.95
C LEU A 93 13.76 -3.68 -16.63
N GLN A 94 13.65 -4.08 -15.36
CA GLN A 94 13.73 -5.48 -14.96
C GLN A 94 12.54 -6.30 -15.48
N LEU A 95 11.32 -5.76 -15.40
CA LEU A 95 10.12 -6.40 -15.96
C LEU A 95 10.22 -6.60 -17.47
N LYS A 96 10.78 -5.62 -18.18
CA LYS A 96 11.04 -5.76 -19.62
C LYS A 96 12.03 -6.89 -19.90
N LYS A 97 13.10 -7.01 -19.11
CA LYS A 97 14.11 -8.08 -19.23
C LYS A 97 13.54 -9.46 -18.90
N SER A 98 12.69 -9.57 -17.86
CA SER A 98 12.07 -10.84 -17.47
C SER A 98 11.04 -11.35 -18.47
N GLY A 99 10.60 -10.53 -19.43
CA GLY A 99 9.58 -10.89 -20.40
C GLY A 99 8.16 -11.06 -19.83
N VAL A 100 7.96 -10.78 -18.55
CA VAL A 100 6.64 -10.86 -17.90
C VAL A 100 5.70 -9.77 -18.43
N ARG A 101 4.53 -10.19 -18.93
CA ARG A 101 3.57 -9.29 -19.57
C ARG A 101 2.63 -8.62 -18.57
N CYS A 102 3.19 -7.87 -17.63
CA CYS A 102 2.41 -7.15 -16.61
C CYS A 102 2.56 -5.61 -16.69
N ILE A 103 3.46 -5.09 -17.54
CA ILE A 103 3.75 -3.64 -17.61
C ILE A 103 2.50 -2.80 -17.92
N PRO A 104 1.63 -3.13 -18.90
CA PRO A 104 0.42 -2.35 -19.14
C PRO A 104 -0.55 -2.37 -17.95
N ALA A 105 -0.69 -3.54 -17.29
CA ALA A 105 -1.50 -3.68 -16.09
C ALA A 105 -0.94 -2.86 -14.91
N LEU A 106 0.39 -2.85 -14.75
CA LEU A 106 1.06 -2.01 -13.77
C LEU A 106 0.83 -0.52 -14.08
N GLY A 107 0.94 -0.10 -15.35
CA GLY A 107 0.65 1.26 -15.77
C GLY A 107 -0.78 1.71 -15.40
N ALA A 108 -1.78 0.84 -15.60
CA ALA A 108 -3.15 1.10 -15.18
C ALA A 108 -3.28 1.22 -13.64
N ALA A 109 -2.60 0.36 -12.89
CA ALA A 109 -2.57 0.43 -11.42
C ALA A 109 -1.90 1.73 -10.93
N LEU A 110 -0.80 2.16 -11.56
CA LEU A 110 -0.13 3.43 -11.28
C LEU A 110 -1.05 4.64 -11.52
N ALA A 111 -1.91 4.57 -12.55
CA ALA A 111 -2.91 5.61 -12.79
C ALA A 111 -3.95 5.68 -11.65
N VAL A 112 -4.43 4.55 -11.15
CA VAL A 112 -5.36 4.50 -9.99
C VAL A 112 -4.68 5.01 -8.72
N LEU A 113 -3.41 4.63 -8.49
CA LEU A 113 -2.61 5.16 -7.38
C LEU A 113 -2.41 6.67 -7.47
N GLN A 114 -2.53 7.26 -8.66
CA GLN A 114 -2.03 8.60 -8.96
C GLN A 114 -0.55 8.72 -8.57
N ALA A 115 0.26 7.78 -9.05
CA ALA A 115 1.63 7.56 -8.61
C ALA A 115 2.53 8.80 -8.74
N TRP A 116 2.22 9.71 -9.66
CA TRP A 116 2.91 10.99 -9.84
C TRP A 116 2.70 12.00 -8.70
N LEU A 117 1.64 11.83 -7.88
CA LEU A 117 1.37 12.68 -6.71
C LEU A 117 1.98 12.14 -5.42
N LEU A 118 2.25 10.83 -5.36
CA LEU A 118 2.72 10.18 -4.14
C LEU A 118 4.05 10.75 -3.63
N PRO A 119 5.06 11.01 -4.50
CA PRO A 119 6.33 11.55 -4.02
C PRO A 119 6.20 12.95 -3.41
N LEU A 120 5.16 13.69 -3.78
CA LEU A 120 4.92 15.05 -3.29
C LEU A 120 4.24 15.07 -1.92
N CYS A 121 3.75 13.92 -1.43
CA CYS A 121 3.10 13.79 -0.13
C CYS A 121 3.76 12.68 0.67
N LEU A 122 4.58 13.01 1.64
CA LEU A 122 5.31 12.03 2.46
C LEU A 122 4.38 11.04 3.15
N GLN A 123 3.16 11.49 3.53
CA GLN A 123 2.16 10.64 4.17
C GLN A 123 1.77 9.44 3.31
N TYR A 124 1.73 9.62 1.98
CA TYR A 124 1.35 8.55 1.06
C TYR A 124 2.55 7.80 0.48
N SER A 125 3.75 8.33 0.70
CA SER A 125 4.97 7.76 0.14
C SER A 125 5.40 6.48 0.82
N THR A 126 5.17 6.32 2.13
CA THR A 126 5.68 5.18 2.91
C THR A 126 5.16 3.84 2.41
N ALA A 127 3.84 3.68 2.28
CA ALA A 127 3.25 2.45 1.75
C ALA A 127 3.69 2.18 0.31
N TRP A 128 3.71 3.21 -0.54
CA TRP A 128 4.12 3.06 -1.93
C TRP A 128 5.60 2.70 -2.08
N LEU A 129 6.51 3.36 -1.38
CA LEU A 129 7.94 3.03 -1.38
C LEU A 129 8.18 1.59 -0.93
N THR A 130 7.50 1.15 0.13
CA THR A 130 7.59 -0.23 0.61
C THR A 130 7.13 -1.21 -0.47
N ALA A 131 5.98 -0.97 -1.11
CA ALA A 131 5.49 -1.83 -2.20
C ALA A 131 6.43 -1.84 -3.40
N LEU A 132 6.94 -0.67 -3.80
CA LEU A 132 7.85 -0.52 -4.94
C LEU A 132 9.20 -1.21 -4.68
N ALA A 133 9.79 -1.01 -3.49
CA ALA A 133 11.00 -1.69 -3.07
C ALA A 133 10.81 -3.21 -3.03
N ALA A 134 9.70 -3.67 -2.47
CA ALA A 134 9.36 -5.10 -2.43
C ALA A 134 9.28 -5.69 -3.84
N MET A 135 8.60 -5.03 -4.78
CA MET A 135 8.55 -5.47 -6.18
C MET A 135 9.94 -5.51 -6.83
N CYS A 136 10.78 -4.49 -6.61
CA CYS A 136 12.15 -4.46 -7.11
C CYS A 136 13.00 -5.62 -6.58
N LEU A 137 12.90 -5.92 -5.29
CA LEU A 137 13.63 -7.03 -4.65
C LEU A 137 13.15 -8.38 -5.17
N LEU A 138 11.84 -8.59 -5.31
CA LEU A 138 11.28 -9.83 -5.86
C LEU A 138 11.81 -10.11 -7.27
N VAL A 139 11.80 -9.11 -8.16
CA VAL A 139 12.33 -9.29 -9.53
C VAL A 139 13.83 -9.49 -9.52
N ARG A 140 14.58 -8.73 -8.69
CA ARG A 140 16.05 -8.80 -8.65
C ARG A 140 16.57 -10.13 -8.14
N PHE A 141 15.87 -10.69 -7.14
CA PHE A 141 16.30 -11.90 -6.45
C PHE A 141 15.40 -13.10 -6.72
N GLN A 142 14.57 -13.07 -7.78
CA GLN A 142 13.63 -14.14 -8.13
C GLN A 142 14.27 -15.53 -8.07
N SER A 143 15.46 -15.70 -8.66
CA SER A 143 16.15 -16.99 -8.72
C SER A 143 16.73 -17.47 -7.37
N ARG A 144 16.81 -16.58 -6.38
CA ARG A 144 17.33 -16.88 -5.04
C ARG A 144 16.23 -17.15 -4.01
N PHE A 145 14.99 -16.80 -4.33
CA PHE A 145 13.86 -17.07 -3.45
C PHE A 145 13.42 -18.54 -3.61
N GLU A 146 13.75 -19.35 -2.62
CA GLU A 146 13.08 -20.62 -2.38
C GLU A 146 11.70 -20.36 -1.78
N LYS A 147 10.85 -21.40 -1.72
CA LYS A 147 9.47 -21.27 -1.25
C LYS A 147 9.38 -20.60 0.13
N ASP A 148 10.21 -21.02 1.07
CA ASP A 148 10.20 -20.48 2.44
C ASP A 148 10.77 -19.07 2.51
N GLY A 149 11.77 -18.78 1.66
CA GLY A 149 12.36 -17.45 1.55
C GLY A 149 11.37 -16.38 1.10
N VAL A 150 10.48 -16.70 0.17
CA VAL A 150 9.45 -15.72 -0.26
C VAL A 150 8.38 -15.52 0.82
N VAL A 151 8.01 -16.57 1.56
CA VAL A 151 7.07 -16.45 2.69
C VAL A 151 7.65 -15.54 3.76
N LEU A 152 8.93 -15.75 4.13
CA LEU A 152 9.64 -14.88 5.09
C LEU A 152 9.77 -13.45 4.58
N PHE A 153 10.00 -13.26 3.28
CA PHE A 153 10.03 -11.93 2.67
C PHE A 153 8.71 -11.18 2.82
N PHE A 154 7.57 -11.85 2.60
CA PHE A 154 6.26 -11.23 2.81
C PHE A 154 5.98 -10.95 4.29
N PHE A 155 6.40 -11.83 5.21
CA PHE A 155 6.36 -11.55 6.64
C PHE A 155 7.12 -10.26 6.99
N GLY A 156 8.38 -10.13 6.55
CA GLY A 156 9.18 -8.92 6.75
C GLY A 156 8.56 -7.68 6.10
N THR A 157 7.96 -7.83 4.90
CA THR A 157 7.26 -6.73 4.23
C THR A 157 6.06 -6.25 5.06
N GLY A 158 5.31 -7.16 5.70
CA GLY A 158 4.23 -6.83 6.64
C GLY A 158 4.73 -6.04 7.83
N MET A 159 5.84 -6.48 8.46
CA MET A 159 6.47 -5.77 9.58
C MET A 159 6.90 -4.36 9.19
N VAL A 160 7.62 -4.21 8.07
CA VAL A 160 8.06 -2.90 7.58
C VAL A 160 6.86 -2.00 7.29
N THR A 161 5.80 -2.54 6.69
CA THR A 161 4.57 -1.79 6.43
C THR A 161 3.98 -1.22 7.72
N SER A 162 3.78 -2.06 8.73
CA SER A 162 3.24 -1.63 10.04
C SER A 162 4.16 -0.61 10.73
N TYR A 163 5.48 -0.72 10.55
CA TYR A 163 6.44 0.18 11.14
C TYR A 163 6.42 1.59 10.52
N VAL A 164 6.33 1.68 9.18
CA VAL A 164 6.46 2.97 8.48
C VAL A 164 5.12 3.61 8.09
N ASP A 165 4.05 2.82 7.93
CA ASP A 165 2.72 3.31 7.56
C ASP A 165 1.82 3.43 8.80
N PHE A 166 0.91 4.37 8.77
CA PHE A 166 -0.06 4.61 9.85
C PHE A 166 -1.49 4.46 9.34
N LEU A 167 -1.74 3.33 8.70
CA LEU A 167 -3.04 2.90 8.17
C LEU A 167 -3.53 3.76 6.99
N THR A 168 -2.63 4.15 6.10
CA THR A 168 -3.04 4.92 4.91
C THR A 168 -3.70 4.02 3.86
N TYR A 169 -2.94 3.18 3.21
CA TYR A 169 -3.40 2.14 2.26
C TYR A 169 -2.41 0.96 2.24
N PRO A 170 -2.23 0.30 3.42
CA PRO A 170 -1.16 -0.67 3.64
C PRO A 170 -1.24 -1.89 2.74
N LEU A 171 -2.44 -2.26 2.28
CA LEU A 171 -2.67 -3.48 1.53
C LEU A 171 -1.90 -3.53 0.20
N ILE A 172 -1.51 -2.38 -0.38
CA ILE A 172 -0.71 -2.36 -1.60
C ILE A 172 0.67 -3.01 -1.42
N THR A 173 1.22 -2.99 -0.20
CA THR A 173 2.53 -3.58 0.10
C THR A 173 2.51 -5.10 0.08
N PHE A 174 1.33 -5.69 0.22
CA PHE A 174 1.05 -7.09 -0.03
C PHE A 174 0.63 -7.33 -1.49
N GLY A 175 -0.45 -6.66 -1.91
CA GLY A 175 -1.18 -7.04 -3.13
C GLY A 175 -0.38 -6.83 -4.41
N LEU A 176 0.32 -5.70 -4.57
CA LEU A 176 1.12 -5.46 -5.78
C LEU A 176 2.31 -6.43 -5.89
N PRO A 177 3.14 -6.63 -4.84
CA PRO A 177 4.20 -7.64 -4.86
C PRO A 177 3.67 -9.06 -5.06
N CYS A 178 2.52 -9.42 -4.46
CA CYS A 178 1.92 -10.75 -4.60
C CYS A 178 1.48 -11.02 -6.05
N VAL A 179 0.75 -10.10 -6.68
CA VAL A 179 0.38 -10.22 -8.10
C VAL A 179 1.62 -10.36 -8.96
N LEU A 180 2.65 -9.54 -8.72
CA LEU A 180 3.90 -9.61 -9.45
C LEU A 180 4.57 -10.98 -9.28
N TRP A 181 4.66 -11.50 -8.06
CA TRP A 181 5.25 -12.80 -7.78
C TRP A 181 4.49 -13.94 -8.46
N LEU A 182 3.16 -13.93 -8.39
CA LEU A 182 2.31 -14.90 -9.11
C LEU A 182 2.56 -14.87 -10.63
N MET A 183 2.80 -13.70 -11.20
CA MET A 183 3.09 -13.56 -12.63
C MET A 183 4.52 -14.00 -12.99
N LEU A 184 5.50 -13.78 -12.12
CA LEU A 184 6.88 -14.21 -12.30
C LEU A 184 7.01 -15.73 -12.24
N GLU A 185 6.30 -16.38 -11.31
CA GLU A 185 6.37 -17.81 -11.03
C GLU A 185 5.25 -18.63 -11.68
N LYS A 186 4.47 -18.04 -12.60
CA LYS A 186 3.27 -18.66 -13.18
C LYS A 186 3.49 -20.04 -13.80
N GLU A 187 4.68 -20.32 -14.31
CA GLU A 187 5.03 -21.61 -14.96
C GLU A 187 5.53 -22.64 -13.94
N ARG A 188 6.07 -22.20 -12.79
CA ARG A 188 6.64 -23.06 -11.75
C ARG A 188 5.63 -23.40 -10.68
N GLN A 189 4.59 -22.57 -10.49
CA GLN A 189 3.62 -22.73 -9.41
C GLN A 189 2.51 -23.73 -9.76
N LYS A 190 2.56 -24.91 -9.16
CA LYS A 190 1.49 -25.90 -9.27
C LYS A 190 0.23 -25.53 -8.49
N ASN A 191 0.38 -24.82 -7.36
CA ASN A 191 -0.74 -24.41 -6.50
C ASN A 191 -0.62 -22.93 -6.09
N ALA A 192 -1.03 -22.04 -7.01
CA ALA A 192 -1.02 -20.60 -6.78
C ALA A 192 -1.95 -20.14 -5.65
N LEU A 193 -3.06 -20.87 -5.41
CA LEU A 193 -3.99 -20.57 -4.31
C LEU A 193 -3.35 -20.81 -2.94
N LEU A 194 -2.69 -21.96 -2.77
CA LEU A 194 -2.00 -22.26 -1.51
C LEU A 194 -0.88 -21.25 -1.26
N LEU A 195 -0.11 -20.91 -2.29
CA LEU A 195 0.91 -19.89 -2.17
C LEU A 195 0.31 -18.55 -1.76
N LEU A 196 -0.78 -18.10 -2.42
CA LEU A 196 -1.47 -16.86 -2.04
C LEU A 196 -1.84 -16.83 -0.56
N VAL A 197 -2.43 -17.94 -0.04
CA VAL A 197 -2.80 -18.04 1.37
C VAL A 197 -1.56 -17.95 2.27
N GLN A 198 -0.47 -18.64 1.94
CA GLN A 198 0.78 -18.61 2.72
C GLN A 198 1.36 -17.19 2.76
N LEU A 199 1.42 -16.49 1.61
CA LEU A 199 1.93 -15.13 1.53
C LEU A 199 1.04 -14.13 2.27
N ALA A 200 -0.29 -14.28 2.16
CA ALA A 200 -1.25 -13.42 2.85
C ALA A 200 -1.17 -13.58 4.37
N LEU A 201 -1.08 -14.82 4.85
CA LEU A 201 -0.89 -15.10 6.28
C LEU A 201 0.44 -14.57 6.79
N ALA A 202 1.52 -14.79 6.05
CA ALA A 202 2.85 -14.30 6.43
C ALA A 202 2.86 -12.77 6.55
N TRP A 203 2.38 -12.06 5.53
CA TRP A 203 2.27 -10.60 5.57
C TRP A 203 1.35 -10.14 6.70
N GLY A 204 0.20 -10.77 6.86
CA GLY A 204 -0.78 -10.43 7.89
C GLY A 204 -0.24 -10.61 9.31
N ILE A 205 0.47 -11.71 9.57
CA ILE A 205 1.12 -11.98 10.88
C ILE A 205 2.23 -10.96 11.13
N GLY A 206 3.07 -10.65 10.12
CA GLY A 206 4.10 -9.63 10.25
C GLY A 206 3.53 -8.25 10.54
N TYR A 207 2.49 -7.85 9.80
CA TYR A 207 1.80 -6.57 9.96
C TYR A 207 1.11 -6.44 11.31
N ALA A 208 0.27 -7.41 11.68
CA ALA A 208 -0.47 -7.41 12.93
C ALA A 208 0.44 -7.61 14.14
N GLY A 209 1.44 -8.49 14.04
CA GLY A 209 2.40 -8.74 15.12
C GLY A 209 3.24 -7.51 15.45
N MET A 210 3.70 -6.78 14.43
CA MET A 210 4.42 -5.52 14.64
C MET A 210 3.53 -4.45 15.29
N TRP A 211 2.26 -4.38 14.91
CA TRP A 211 1.28 -3.48 15.50
C TRP A 211 0.97 -3.86 16.96
N ALA A 212 0.70 -5.15 17.22
CA ALA A 212 0.49 -5.67 18.57
C ALA A 212 1.70 -5.41 19.48
N GLY A 213 2.92 -5.55 18.96
CA GLY A 213 4.15 -5.22 19.68
C GLY A 213 4.19 -3.75 20.12
N LYS A 214 3.79 -2.81 19.25
CA LYS A 214 3.68 -1.40 19.61
C LYS A 214 2.68 -1.18 20.76
N TRP A 215 1.51 -1.77 20.65
CA TRP A 215 0.48 -1.62 21.67
C TRP A 215 0.88 -2.23 23.01
N LEU A 216 1.53 -3.41 22.98
CA LEU A 216 2.07 -4.03 24.18
C LEU A 216 3.09 -3.10 24.88
N LEU A 217 3.99 -2.48 24.13
CA LEU A 217 4.97 -1.54 24.69
C LEU A 217 4.27 -0.30 25.28
N VAL A 218 3.25 0.24 24.62
CA VAL A 218 2.50 1.38 25.15
C VAL A 218 1.71 1.00 26.40
N LEU A 219 1.12 -0.21 26.46
CA LEU A 219 0.41 -0.70 27.64
C LEU A 219 1.33 -0.92 28.83
N LEU A 220 2.55 -1.41 28.60
CA LEU A 220 3.52 -1.72 29.67
C LEU A 220 4.29 -0.49 30.15
N PHE A 221 4.59 0.44 29.28
CA PHE A 221 5.55 1.53 29.52
C PHE A 221 5.02 2.93 29.17
N GLY A 222 3.83 3.03 28.59
CA GLY A 222 3.19 4.32 28.28
C GLY A 222 2.59 4.97 29.53
N ARG A 223 2.20 6.23 29.40
CA ARG A 223 1.50 6.94 30.48
C ARG A 223 0.11 6.38 30.74
N ALA A 224 -0.37 6.58 31.96
CA ALA A 224 -1.73 6.19 32.35
C ALA A 224 -2.77 6.79 31.37
N GLY A 225 -3.70 5.94 30.88
CA GLY A 225 -4.72 6.34 29.91
C GLY A 225 -4.39 6.12 28.44
N GLU A 226 -3.13 5.93 28.04
CA GLU A 226 -2.76 5.67 26.65
C GLU A 226 -3.37 4.35 26.12
N GLY A 227 -3.45 3.31 26.96
CA GLY A 227 -4.06 2.04 26.61
C GLY A 227 -5.54 2.15 26.27
N SER A 228 -6.30 2.95 27.00
CA SER A 228 -7.73 3.18 26.73
C SER A 228 -7.94 3.92 25.40
N MET A 229 -7.07 4.86 25.06
CA MET A 229 -7.11 5.56 23.77
C MET A 229 -6.83 4.64 22.59
N ILE A 230 -5.94 3.64 22.76
CA ILE A 230 -5.67 2.62 21.73
C ILE A 230 -6.92 1.77 21.50
N LEU A 231 -7.55 1.27 22.56
CA LEU A 231 -8.77 0.46 22.46
C LEU A 231 -9.93 1.24 21.81
N ALA A 232 -10.17 2.47 22.22
CA ALA A 232 -11.18 3.35 21.62
C ALA A 232 -10.89 3.58 20.11
N ALA A 233 -9.62 3.76 19.73
CA ALA A 233 -9.25 3.94 18.34
C ALA A 233 -9.42 2.66 17.49
N MET A 234 -9.34 1.47 18.10
CA MET A 234 -9.63 0.19 17.42
C MET A 234 -11.13 0.07 17.13
N GLU A 235 -11.97 0.34 18.12
CA GLU A 235 -13.42 0.31 17.99
C GLU A 235 -13.93 1.31 16.94
N GLU A 236 -13.36 2.52 16.94
CA GLU A 236 -13.72 3.55 15.97
C GLU A 236 -13.37 3.18 14.54
N ARG A 237 -12.28 2.45 14.30
CA ARG A 237 -11.74 2.23 12.95
C ARG A 237 -12.14 0.92 12.30
N GLY A 238 -12.44 -0.08 13.11
CA GLY A 238 -12.85 -1.40 12.65
C GLY A 238 -14.32 -1.46 12.24
N LEU A 239 -14.92 -2.63 12.41
CA LEU A 239 -16.33 -2.90 12.13
C LEU A 239 -17.23 -2.01 12.97
N SER A 240 -17.60 -0.87 12.40
CA SER A 240 -18.52 0.09 13.04
C SER A 240 -19.93 -0.14 12.56
N ALA A 241 -20.89 -0.21 13.49
CA ALA A 241 -22.32 -0.25 13.17
C ALA A 241 -22.83 1.05 12.52
N ALA A 242 -22.10 2.16 12.71
CA ALA A 242 -22.49 3.47 12.16
C ALA A 242 -22.29 3.58 10.64
N VAL A 243 -21.41 2.75 10.05
CA VAL A 243 -21.11 2.78 8.61
C VAL A 243 -21.30 1.40 8.01
N SER A 244 -22.15 1.27 7.00
CA SER A 244 -22.29 -0.02 6.33
C SER A 244 -21.04 -0.37 5.49
N PRO A 245 -20.64 -1.65 5.44
CA PRO A 245 -19.54 -2.12 4.58
C PRO A 245 -19.70 -1.69 3.11
N TRP A 246 -20.94 -1.76 2.61
CA TRP A 246 -21.29 -1.32 1.25
C TRP A 246 -21.00 0.17 1.01
N SER A 247 -21.33 1.01 1.99
CA SER A 247 -21.04 2.45 1.90
C SER A 247 -19.54 2.72 1.77
N ALA A 248 -18.71 2.01 2.52
CA ALA A 248 -17.26 2.13 2.43
C ALA A 248 -16.73 1.65 1.04
N ILE A 249 -17.22 0.50 0.56
CA ILE A 249 -16.85 -0.05 -0.76
C ILE A 249 -17.25 0.93 -1.88
N LEU A 250 -18.51 1.39 -1.91
CA LEU A 250 -19.01 2.28 -2.95
C LEU A 250 -18.29 3.63 -2.93
N ARG A 251 -18.01 4.17 -1.75
CA ARG A 251 -17.31 5.44 -1.60
C ARG A 251 -15.87 5.37 -2.13
N ASN A 252 -15.13 4.31 -1.84
CA ASN A 252 -13.81 4.10 -2.42
C ASN A 252 -13.87 3.80 -3.91
N GLY A 253 -14.85 3.01 -4.36
CA GLY A 253 -15.09 2.71 -5.79
C GLY A 253 -15.51 3.94 -6.60
N SER A 254 -15.97 5.01 -5.96
CA SER A 254 -16.42 6.24 -6.64
C SER A 254 -15.34 6.90 -7.49
N VAL A 255 -14.06 6.61 -7.24
CA VAL A 255 -12.94 7.09 -8.07
C VAL A 255 -13.11 6.70 -9.53
N PHE A 256 -13.63 5.49 -9.82
CA PHE A 256 -13.84 5.01 -11.19
C PHE A 256 -14.99 5.72 -11.92
N TRP A 257 -15.85 6.42 -11.19
CA TRP A 257 -16.93 7.22 -11.77
C TRP A 257 -16.48 8.61 -12.23
N ARG A 258 -15.25 9.02 -11.94
CA ARG A 258 -14.67 10.26 -12.47
C ARG A 258 -14.44 10.11 -13.98
N LYS A 259 -14.71 11.19 -14.74
CA LYS A 259 -14.70 11.18 -16.21
C LYS A 259 -13.50 10.45 -16.85
N PRO A 260 -12.22 10.74 -16.49
CA PRO A 260 -11.08 10.08 -17.14
C PRO A 260 -11.04 8.59 -16.91
N TYR A 261 -11.39 8.11 -15.71
CA TYR A 261 -11.39 6.67 -15.40
C TYR A 261 -12.55 5.93 -16.07
N LYS A 262 -13.74 6.53 -16.16
CA LYS A 262 -14.87 5.96 -16.88
C LYS A 262 -14.53 5.75 -18.36
N LEU A 263 -13.95 6.76 -18.99
CA LEU A 263 -13.57 6.67 -20.41
C LEU A 263 -12.48 5.61 -20.61
N ALA A 264 -11.45 5.60 -19.76
CA ALA A 264 -10.40 4.60 -19.80
C ALA A 264 -10.96 3.17 -19.62
N LEU A 265 -11.85 2.96 -18.65
CA LEU A 265 -12.48 1.68 -18.38
C LEU A 265 -13.32 1.23 -19.60
N LEU A 266 -14.10 2.11 -20.21
CA LEU A 266 -14.87 1.83 -21.41
C LEU A 266 -13.97 1.42 -22.57
N CYS A 267 -12.91 2.19 -22.85
CA CYS A 267 -11.96 1.89 -23.92
C CYS A 267 -11.26 0.55 -23.70
N VAL A 268 -10.80 0.26 -22.47
CA VAL A 268 -10.17 -1.01 -22.13
C VAL A 268 -11.16 -2.17 -22.28
N THR A 269 -12.39 -2.01 -21.84
CA THR A 269 -13.44 -3.04 -21.97
C THR A 269 -13.72 -3.36 -23.44
N ILE A 270 -13.93 -2.35 -24.26
CA ILE A 270 -14.14 -2.51 -25.70
C ILE A 270 -12.93 -3.22 -26.35
N TRP A 271 -11.72 -2.75 -26.04
CA TRP A 271 -10.49 -3.37 -26.56
C TRP A 271 -10.38 -4.84 -26.15
N MET A 272 -10.66 -5.19 -24.90
CA MET A 272 -10.67 -6.58 -24.41
C MET A 272 -11.68 -7.44 -25.14
N ILE A 273 -12.91 -6.96 -25.33
CA ILE A 273 -13.97 -7.69 -26.07
C ILE A 273 -13.53 -7.95 -27.51
N VAL A 274 -13.08 -6.91 -28.22
CA VAL A 274 -12.59 -7.06 -29.60
C VAL A 274 -11.43 -8.04 -29.68
N ARG A 275 -10.50 -7.99 -28.72
CA ARG A 275 -9.35 -8.89 -28.67
C ARG A 275 -9.78 -10.34 -28.40
N LEU A 276 -10.70 -10.58 -27.47
CA LEU A 276 -11.24 -11.90 -27.18
C LEU A 276 -11.96 -12.50 -28.39
N ILE A 277 -12.75 -11.71 -29.10
CA ILE A 277 -13.45 -12.15 -30.35
C ILE A 277 -12.41 -12.54 -31.41
N ARG A 278 -11.37 -11.71 -31.64
CA ARG A 278 -10.31 -11.97 -32.62
C ARG A 278 -9.50 -13.23 -32.33
N LEU A 279 -9.24 -13.51 -31.05
CA LEU A 279 -8.48 -14.71 -30.66
C LEU A 279 -9.30 -15.99 -30.75
N GLY A 280 -10.60 -15.93 -30.50
CA GLY A 280 -11.50 -17.07 -30.57
C GLY A 280 -10.94 -18.29 -29.83
N LYS A 281 -10.73 -19.41 -30.52
CA LYS A 281 -10.19 -20.68 -29.99
C LYS A 281 -8.64 -20.66 -29.83
N ASN A 282 -7.94 -19.65 -30.37
CA ASN A 282 -6.47 -19.56 -30.33
C ASN A 282 -5.93 -18.94 -29.04
N ARG A 283 -6.77 -18.69 -28.03
CA ARG A 283 -6.33 -18.17 -26.73
C ARG A 283 -5.63 -19.24 -25.89
N ARG A 284 -4.61 -18.82 -25.14
CA ARG A 284 -3.93 -19.68 -24.17
C ARG A 284 -4.88 -20.07 -23.03
N LYS A 285 -4.81 -21.31 -22.58
CA LYS A 285 -5.50 -21.74 -21.36
C LYS A 285 -4.73 -21.21 -20.15
N VAL A 286 -5.43 -20.55 -19.25
CA VAL A 286 -4.89 -20.11 -17.96
C VAL A 286 -5.23 -21.18 -16.92
N SER A 287 -4.27 -21.55 -16.06
CA SER A 287 -4.56 -22.48 -14.99
C SER A 287 -5.64 -21.91 -14.06
N TRP A 288 -6.59 -22.75 -13.67
CA TRP A 288 -7.68 -22.35 -12.76
C TRP A 288 -7.14 -21.77 -11.44
N ASN A 289 -6.11 -22.41 -10.87
CA ASN A 289 -5.49 -21.97 -9.62
C ASN A 289 -4.89 -20.57 -9.72
N LEU A 290 -4.20 -20.24 -10.82
CA LEU A 290 -3.65 -18.92 -11.04
C LEU A 290 -4.75 -17.87 -11.28
N ALA A 291 -5.75 -18.21 -12.09
CA ALA A 291 -6.88 -17.31 -12.35
C ALA A 291 -7.63 -16.96 -11.05
N MET A 292 -7.92 -17.97 -10.21
CA MET A 292 -8.58 -17.78 -8.92
C MET A 292 -7.71 -17.00 -7.94
N ALA A 293 -6.40 -17.27 -7.89
CA ALA A 293 -5.48 -16.50 -7.05
C ALA A 293 -5.47 -15.01 -7.42
N LEU A 294 -5.45 -14.69 -8.71
CA LEU A 294 -5.54 -13.30 -9.19
C LEU A 294 -6.90 -12.66 -8.88
N LEU A 295 -8.01 -13.39 -9.04
CA LEU A 295 -9.35 -12.89 -8.72
C LEU A 295 -9.53 -12.64 -7.22
N ILE A 296 -9.05 -13.55 -6.37
CA ILE A 296 -9.08 -13.37 -4.91
C ILE A 296 -8.22 -12.16 -4.51
N THR A 297 -7.02 -12.03 -5.08
CA THR A 297 -6.17 -10.86 -4.81
C THR A 297 -6.83 -9.57 -5.27
N ALA A 298 -7.54 -9.58 -6.41
CA ALA A 298 -8.31 -8.43 -6.88
C ALA A 298 -9.48 -8.07 -5.96
N ALA A 299 -10.06 -9.03 -5.25
CA ALA A 299 -11.15 -8.80 -4.31
C ALA A 299 -10.69 -8.33 -2.90
N MET A 300 -9.41 -8.51 -2.55
CA MET A 300 -8.90 -8.16 -1.22
C MET A 300 -9.15 -6.70 -0.80
N PRO A 301 -9.02 -5.68 -1.67
CA PRO A 301 -9.37 -4.31 -1.29
C PRO A 301 -10.84 -4.15 -0.86
N LEU A 302 -11.77 -4.90 -1.47
CA LEU A 302 -13.18 -4.86 -1.10
C LEU A 302 -13.40 -5.47 0.29
N ALA A 303 -12.74 -6.60 0.56
CA ALA A 303 -12.76 -7.23 1.89
C ALA A 303 -12.15 -6.28 2.95
N TRP A 304 -11.05 -5.61 2.64
CA TRP A 304 -10.44 -4.60 3.51
C TRP A 304 -11.41 -3.46 3.84
N TYR A 305 -12.10 -2.91 2.83
CA TYR A 305 -13.08 -1.84 3.04
C TYR A 305 -14.28 -2.32 3.86
N ALA A 306 -14.66 -3.59 3.74
CA ALA A 306 -15.74 -4.15 4.53
C ALA A 306 -15.36 -4.32 6.00
N VAL A 307 -14.14 -4.78 6.29
CA VAL A 307 -13.63 -4.98 7.66
C VAL A 307 -13.26 -3.65 8.32
N MET A 308 -12.60 -2.76 7.59
CA MET A 308 -12.20 -1.42 8.05
C MET A 308 -13.20 -0.37 7.56
N ASN A 309 -14.51 -0.62 7.75
CA ASN A 309 -15.57 0.13 7.10
C ASN A 309 -15.57 1.62 7.47
N ASN A 310 -15.49 1.96 8.76
CA ASN A 310 -15.49 3.34 9.20
C ASN A 310 -14.23 4.07 8.71
N HIS A 311 -13.06 3.49 8.94
CA HIS A 311 -11.79 4.07 8.47
C HIS A 311 -11.81 4.28 6.94
N SER A 312 -12.21 3.27 6.18
CA SER A 312 -12.24 3.33 4.72
C SER A 312 -13.29 4.30 4.19
N HIS A 313 -14.40 4.49 4.92
CA HIS A 313 -15.43 5.45 4.55
C HIS A 313 -14.99 6.89 4.81
N VAL A 314 -14.47 7.18 6.00
CA VAL A 314 -14.02 8.53 6.39
C VAL A 314 -12.82 8.95 5.54
N HIS A 315 -11.86 8.06 5.37
CA HIS A 315 -10.58 8.33 4.71
C HIS A 315 -10.53 7.86 3.25
N TYR A 316 -11.68 7.78 2.55
CA TYR A 316 -11.77 7.33 1.16
C TYR A 316 -10.84 8.07 0.20
N PHE A 317 -10.47 9.31 0.50
CA PHE A 317 -9.62 10.17 -0.34
C PHE A 317 -8.17 9.67 -0.45
N PHE A 318 -7.75 8.71 0.38
CA PHE A 318 -6.48 8.00 0.20
C PHE A 318 -6.64 6.48 0.18
N THR A 319 -7.60 5.88 0.91
CA THR A 319 -7.76 4.42 0.99
C THR A 319 -8.17 3.79 -0.34
N TYR A 320 -8.82 4.54 -1.25
CA TYR A 320 -9.15 4.08 -2.60
C TYR A 320 -7.94 3.56 -3.39
N ARG A 321 -6.72 3.96 -3.01
CA ARG A 321 -5.48 3.53 -3.66
C ARG A 321 -5.25 2.02 -3.56
N ASN A 322 -5.84 1.35 -2.57
CA ASN A 322 -5.83 -0.10 -2.52
C ASN A 322 -6.47 -0.75 -3.77
N LEU A 323 -7.39 -0.07 -4.46
CA LEU A 323 -7.99 -0.56 -5.72
C LEU A 323 -6.98 -0.72 -6.87
N ALA A 324 -5.78 -0.16 -6.74
CA ALA A 324 -4.69 -0.43 -7.67
C ALA A 324 -4.32 -1.92 -7.71
N ILE A 325 -4.51 -2.65 -6.60
CA ILE A 325 -4.34 -4.10 -6.54
C ILE A 325 -5.35 -4.79 -7.45
N SER A 326 -6.63 -4.41 -7.35
CA SER A 326 -7.70 -4.96 -8.19
C SER A 326 -7.41 -4.74 -9.67
N VAL A 327 -7.01 -3.53 -10.03
CA VAL A 327 -6.67 -3.17 -11.42
C VAL A 327 -5.44 -3.92 -11.92
N PHE A 328 -4.41 -4.05 -11.08
CA PHE A 328 -3.20 -4.80 -11.45
C PHE A 328 -3.49 -6.29 -11.64
N ALA A 329 -4.18 -6.92 -10.71
CA ALA A 329 -4.51 -8.35 -10.77
C ALA A 329 -5.43 -8.69 -11.94
N LEU A 330 -6.51 -7.91 -12.16
CA LEU A 330 -7.41 -8.08 -13.29
C LEU A 330 -6.72 -7.80 -14.64
N GLY A 331 -5.86 -6.79 -14.69
CA GLY A 331 -5.06 -6.48 -15.87
C GLY A 331 -4.07 -7.60 -16.20
N CYS A 332 -3.42 -8.21 -15.20
CA CYS A 332 -2.57 -9.38 -15.38
C CYS A 332 -3.37 -10.59 -15.86
N LEU A 333 -4.53 -10.88 -15.26
CA LEU A 333 -5.43 -11.95 -15.71
C LEU A 333 -5.87 -11.73 -17.16
N ALA A 334 -6.27 -10.50 -17.50
CA ALA A 334 -6.64 -10.15 -18.87
C ALA A 334 -5.46 -10.35 -19.84
N SER A 335 -4.25 -10.00 -19.46
CA SER A 335 -3.06 -10.19 -20.30
C SER A 335 -2.77 -11.67 -20.57
N LEU A 336 -3.05 -12.56 -19.61
CA LEU A 336 -2.93 -14.01 -19.76
C LEU A 336 -4.02 -14.57 -20.70
N LEU A 337 -5.28 -14.16 -20.49
CA LEU A 337 -6.42 -14.60 -21.30
C LEU A 337 -6.35 -14.12 -22.76
N LEU A 338 -5.70 -12.97 -23.00
CA LEU A 338 -5.53 -12.37 -24.32
C LEU A 338 -4.21 -12.80 -25.01
N GLU A 339 -3.50 -13.77 -24.44
CA GLU A 339 -2.28 -14.33 -25.04
C GLU A 339 -2.66 -15.29 -26.20
N ASP A 340 -2.04 -15.06 -27.38
CA ASP A 340 -2.22 -15.94 -28.55
C ASP A 340 -1.36 -17.20 -28.38
N LYS A 341 -2.01 -18.35 -28.51
CA LYS A 341 -1.39 -19.68 -28.39
C LYS A 341 -0.26 -19.89 -29.38
N ARG A 342 -0.42 -19.41 -30.61
CA ARG A 342 0.61 -19.55 -31.67
C ARG A 342 1.87 -18.77 -31.32
N LYS A 343 1.72 -17.53 -30.83
CA LYS A 343 2.85 -16.70 -30.41
C LYS A 343 3.50 -17.19 -29.12
N ALA A 344 2.81 -17.96 -28.29
CA ALA A 344 3.38 -18.60 -27.10
C ALA A 344 4.30 -19.76 -27.51
N ASN A 345 3.86 -20.59 -28.46
CA ASN A 345 4.64 -21.72 -29.00
C ASN A 345 5.94 -21.27 -29.68
N GLU A 346 5.88 -20.20 -30.50
CA GLU A 346 7.07 -19.62 -31.15
C GLU A 346 8.13 -19.14 -30.14
N LYS A 347 7.73 -18.86 -28.89
CA LYS A 347 8.62 -18.42 -27.80
C LYS A 347 9.06 -19.55 -26.87
N GLY A 348 8.73 -20.81 -27.20
CA GLY A 348 9.06 -21.97 -26.37
C GLY A 348 8.37 -22.01 -25.01
N LEU A 349 7.25 -21.27 -24.85
CA LEU A 349 6.47 -21.28 -23.62
C LEU A 349 5.52 -22.48 -23.64
N PRO A 350 5.37 -23.24 -22.53
CA PRO A 350 4.43 -24.36 -22.45
C PRO A 350 3.00 -23.90 -22.71
N VAL A 351 2.25 -24.72 -23.45
CA VAL A 351 0.89 -24.44 -23.98
C VAL A 351 -0.19 -24.89 -23.00
#